data_eea6ae6148dfa9c7179c2a390bfdb73d
#
_entry.id   eea6ae6148dfa9c7179c2a390bfdb73d
#
_cell.length_a   1.000
_cell.length_b   1.000
_cell.length_c   1.000
_cell.angle_alpha   90.00
_cell.angle_beta   90.00
_cell.angle_gamma   90.00
#
_symmetry.space_group_name_H-M   'P 1'
#
loop_
_entity.id
_entity.type
_entity.pdbx_description
1 polymer ?
#
loop_
_entity_poly.entity_id
_entity_poly.type
_entity_poly.pdbx_seq_one_letter_code
_entity_poly.pdbx_strand_id
1 'polypeptide(L)'
;MKQIFVLILAACMVLPAFAQDQELSKKEQKQLQKQLKKEQQEEEAAKNAIMVGFMVERQTFVLEAERLQDNRGNTVNVSSMINFIACDSVNGVIQIGSDLYIGGNGVGGVTVEGPVTNYKYSLNEKKGIYSVSFNVRSTLGAYDVRMSVYGEGRAEATVTSNWPGRLSYSGYLVQPSSSKVYKGMSF
;
A
#
# COMPACT_ATOMS: atom_id res chain seq x y z
N MET A 1 74.38 -60.66 -0.01
CA MET A 1 73.56 -61.40 -0.90
C MET A 1 72.32 -61.86 -0.15
N LYS A 2 71.24 -61.26 -0.29
CA LYS A 2 69.87 -61.70 -0.07
C LYS A 2 68.99 -60.44 0.04
N GLN A 3 68.35 -60.17 -1.00
CA GLN A 3 67.35 -59.04 -1.11
C GLN A 3 66.15 -59.50 -0.31
N ILE A 4 65.70 -58.65 0.58
CA ILE A 4 64.39 -58.78 1.28
C ILE A 4 63.47 -57.74 0.65
N PHE A 5 62.49 -58.21 -0.13
CA PHE A 5 61.42 -57.46 -0.67
C PHE A 5 60.40 -57.17 0.48
N VAL A 6 60.29 -55.94 0.86
CA VAL A 6 59.22 -55.51 1.76
C VAL A 6 58.07 -54.94 0.89
N LEU A 7 56.99 -55.70 0.84
CA LEU A 7 55.74 -55.32 0.20
C LEU A 7 54.99 -54.43 1.19
N ILE A 8 54.99 -53.12 0.91
CA ILE A 8 54.12 -52.18 1.63
C ILE A 8 52.78 -52.18 0.94
N LEU A 9 51.79 -52.80 1.58
CA LEU A 9 50.40 -52.79 1.16
C LEU A 9 49.78 -51.44 1.58
N ALA A 10 49.70 -50.50 0.65
CA ALA A 10 49.00 -49.24 0.85
C ALA A 10 47.49 -49.50 0.84
N ALA A 11 46.89 -49.63 2.00
CA ALA A 11 45.43 -49.64 2.16
C ALA A 11 44.90 -48.23 1.88
N CYS A 12 44.43 -47.97 0.71
CA CYS A 12 43.60 -46.79 0.39
C CYS A 12 42.29 -46.94 1.13
N MET A 13 42.18 -46.30 2.29
CA MET A 13 40.90 -46.03 2.94
C MET A 13 40.18 -44.95 2.08
N VAL A 14 39.34 -45.39 1.16
CA VAL A 14 38.33 -44.55 0.54
C VAL A 14 37.28 -44.31 1.62
N LEU A 15 37.37 -43.14 2.29
CA LEU A 15 36.26 -42.63 3.09
C LEU A 15 35.12 -42.24 2.13
N PRO A 16 33.97 -42.90 2.18
CA PRO A 16 32.82 -42.37 1.50
C PRO A 16 32.47 -41.06 2.20
N ALA A 17 32.66 -39.92 1.50
CA ALA A 17 32.04 -38.69 1.86
C ALA A 17 30.54 -38.93 1.71
N PHE A 18 29.89 -39.38 2.78
CA PHE A 18 28.45 -39.28 2.90
C PHE A 18 28.13 -37.79 2.93
N ALA A 19 27.82 -37.24 1.77
CA ALA A 19 26.98 -36.07 1.68
C ALA A 19 25.65 -36.48 2.29
N GLN A 20 25.53 -36.30 3.60
CA GLN A 20 24.25 -36.32 4.28
C GLN A 20 23.46 -35.09 3.75
N ASP A 21 22.76 -35.27 2.64
CA ASP A 21 21.56 -34.50 2.37
C ASP A 21 20.59 -34.86 3.52
N GLN A 22 20.72 -34.09 4.62
CA GLN A 22 19.72 -34.14 5.68
C GLN A 22 18.43 -33.58 5.06
N GLU A 23 17.59 -34.46 4.53
CA GLU A 23 16.21 -34.11 4.26
C GLU A 23 15.63 -33.60 5.57
N LEU A 24 15.44 -32.27 5.63
CA LEU A 24 14.77 -31.62 6.75
C LEU A 24 13.45 -32.34 7.03
N SER A 25 13.23 -32.68 8.28
CA SER A 25 11.96 -33.32 8.65
C SER A 25 10.80 -32.42 8.21
N LYS A 26 9.64 -32.98 7.89
CA LYS A 26 8.45 -32.20 7.47
C LYS A 26 8.10 -31.07 8.45
N LYS A 27 8.44 -31.25 9.73
CA LYS A 27 8.24 -30.22 10.76
C LYS A 27 9.23 -29.06 10.62
N GLU A 28 10.49 -29.35 10.35
CA GLU A 28 11.53 -28.34 10.14
C GLU A 28 11.32 -27.57 8.83
N GLN A 29 10.95 -28.27 7.76
CA GLN A 29 10.56 -27.63 6.50
C GLN A 29 9.40 -26.66 6.69
N LYS A 30 8.36 -27.04 7.45
CA LYS A 30 7.24 -26.16 7.77
C LYS A 30 7.62 -24.97 8.64
N GLN A 31 8.55 -25.14 9.56
CA GLN A 31 9.08 -24.06 10.39
C GLN A 31 9.91 -23.09 9.55
N LEU A 32 10.81 -23.59 8.70
CA LEU A 32 11.61 -22.78 7.78
C LEU A 32 10.74 -21.99 6.83
N GLN A 33 9.74 -22.62 6.21
CA GLN A 33 8.79 -21.91 5.36
C GLN A 33 8.03 -20.80 6.09
N LYS A 34 7.66 -21.04 7.36
CA LYS A 34 7.00 -20.03 8.18
C LYS A 34 7.93 -18.86 8.51
N GLN A 35 9.20 -19.12 8.79
CA GLN A 35 10.20 -18.09 9.03
C GLN A 35 10.47 -17.26 7.77
N LEU A 36 10.72 -17.90 6.64
CA LEU A 36 10.93 -17.22 5.35
C LEU A 36 9.75 -16.34 4.97
N LYS A 37 8.52 -16.86 5.15
CA LYS A 37 7.30 -16.07 4.90
C LYS A 37 7.19 -14.85 5.82
N LYS A 38 7.59 -15.00 7.08
CA LYS A 38 7.59 -13.90 8.05
C LYS A 38 8.63 -12.84 7.69
N GLU A 39 9.84 -13.25 7.35
CA GLU A 39 10.91 -12.36 6.89
C GLU A 39 10.52 -11.59 5.63
N GLN A 40 9.93 -12.26 4.65
CA GLN A 40 9.40 -11.62 3.44
C GLN A 40 8.32 -10.59 3.75
N GLN A 41 7.39 -10.93 4.65
CA GLN A 41 6.33 -9.99 5.07
C GLN A 41 6.89 -8.77 5.81
N GLU A 42 7.90 -8.95 6.67
CA GLU A 42 8.56 -7.86 7.37
C GLU A 42 9.33 -6.96 6.38
N GLU A 43 10.03 -7.54 5.40
CA GLU A 43 10.72 -6.79 4.36
C GLU A 43 9.75 -6.00 3.47
N GLU A 44 8.66 -6.61 3.03
CA GLU A 44 7.60 -5.94 2.26
C GLU A 44 6.95 -4.81 3.05
N ALA A 45 6.66 -5.05 4.34
CA ALA A 45 6.10 -4.02 5.21
C ALA A 45 7.06 -2.84 5.39
N ALA A 46 8.35 -3.09 5.54
CA ALA A 46 9.36 -2.04 5.63
C ALA A 46 9.46 -1.22 4.32
N LYS A 47 9.46 -1.89 3.16
CA LYS A 47 9.45 -1.23 1.85
C LYS A 47 8.19 -0.37 1.66
N ASN A 48 7.04 -0.90 2.03
CA ASN A 48 5.77 -0.17 1.96
C ASN A 48 5.78 1.07 2.87
N ALA A 49 6.29 0.95 4.10
CA ALA A 49 6.38 2.08 5.02
C ALA A 49 7.26 3.21 4.48
N ILE A 50 8.41 2.88 3.86
CA ILE A 50 9.28 3.87 3.19
C ILE A 50 8.54 4.52 2.03
N MET A 51 7.82 3.74 1.22
CA MET A 51 7.08 4.24 0.08
C MET A 51 5.93 5.17 0.50
N VAL A 52 5.19 4.80 1.55
CA VAL A 52 4.13 5.62 2.14
C VAL A 52 4.71 6.95 2.62
N GLY A 53 5.83 6.93 3.36
CA GLY A 53 6.53 8.13 3.80
C GLY A 53 6.87 9.05 2.62
N PHE A 54 7.48 8.49 1.58
CA PHE A 54 7.85 9.23 0.39
C PHE A 54 6.63 9.87 -0.30
N MET A 55 5.53 9.14 -0.46
CA MET A 55 4.30 9.66 -1.06
C MET A 55 3.69 10.81 -0.25
N VAL A 56 3.63 10.66 1.08
CA VAL A 56 3.09 11.68 1.98
C VAL A 56 3.98 12.94 2.00
N GLU A 57 5.28 12.79 2.12
CA GLU A 57 6.24 13.91 2.13
C GLU A 57 6.27 14.67 0.80
N ARG A 58 6.18 13.95 -0.31
CA ARG A 58 6.14 14.54 -1.65
C ARG A 58 4.76 15.06 -2.06
N GLN A 59 3.74 14.83 -1.23
CA GLN A 59 2.35 15.20 -1.53
C GLN A 59 1.87 14.61 -2.88
N THR A 60 2.33 13.40 -3.20
CA THR A 60 2.09 12.78 -4.50
C THR A 60 1.60 11.34 -4.30
N PHE A 61 0.28 11.17 -4.32
CA PHE A 61 -0.37 9.90 -4.03
C PHE A 61 -1.79 9.83 -4.62
N VAL A 62 -2.31 8.61 -4.67
CA VAL A 62 -3.73 8.33 -4.92
C VAL A 62 -4.24 7.40 -3.82
N LEU A 63 -5.27 7.81 -3.09
CA LEU A 63 -6.06 6.92 -2.24
C LEU A 63 -7.13 6.28 -3.11
N GLU A 64 -6.96 5.03 -3.46
CA GLU A 64 -7.93 4.19 -4.16
C GLU A 64 -8.92 3.62 -3.14
N ALA A 65 -10.17 4.10 -3.16
CA ALA A 65 -11.16 3.73 -2.17
C ALA A 65 -11.93 2.48 -2.58
N GLU A 66 -11.94 1.49 -1.72
CA GLU A 66 -12.75 0.27 -1.86
C GLU A 66 -14.09 0.38 -1.13
N ARG A 67 -14.20 1.36 -0.24
CA ARG A 67 -15.37 1.56 0.60
C ARG A 67 -15.59 3.05 0.90
N LEU A 68 -16.86 3.45 0.83
CA LEU A 68 -17.32 4.78 1.25
C LEU A 68 -18.27 4.65 2.43
N GLN A 69 -18.25 5.64 3.34
CA GLN A 69 -19.16 5.72 4.46
C GLN A 69 -19.72 7.15 4.58
N ASP A 70 -21.02 7.26 4.73
CA ASP A 70 -21.70 8.54 4.94
C ASP A 70 -21.63 9.01 6.41
N ASN A 71 -22.19 10.20 6.66
CA ASN A 71 -22.24 10.78 8.01
C ASN A 71 -23.20 10.05 8.98
N ARG A 72 -24.04 9.14 8.49
CA ARG A 72 -24.97 8.32 9.29
C ARG A 72 -24.37 6.95 9.63
N GLY A 73 -23.18 6.63 9.07
CA GLY A 73 -22.52 5.36 9.25
C GLY A 73 -22.88 4.30 8.21
N ASN A 74 -23.74 4.62 7.24
CA ASN A 74 -24.01 3.69 6.14
C ASN A 74 -22.75 3.50 5.30
N THR A 75 -22.43 2.25 5.01
CA THR A 75 -21.20 1.87 4.32
C THR A 75 -21.53 1.12 3.04
N VAL A 76 -20.84 1.45 1.95
CA VAL A 76 -20.95 0.79 0.65
C VAL A 76 -19.58 0.41 0.13
N ASN A 77 -19.46 -0.77 -0.46
CA ASN A 77 -18.28 -1.15 -1.25
C ASN A 77 -18.40 -0.53 -2.63
N VAL A 78 -17.29 0.00 -3.12
CA VAL A 78 -17.24 0.75 -4.38
C VAL A 78 -16.06 0.31 -5.24
N SER A 79 -16.12 0.63 -6.53
CA SER A 79 -14.98 0.44 -7.44
C SER A 79 -13.92 1.50 -7.16
N SER A 80 -12.71 1.07 -6.83
CA SER A 80 -11.58 1.99 -6.57
C SER A 80 -11.12 2.74 -7.83
N MET A 81 -11.47 2.25 -9.01
CA MET A 81 -11.13 2.93 -10.27
C MET A 81 -11.80 4.29 -10.44
N ILE A 82 -12.99 4.47 -9.86
CA ILE A 82 -13.80 5.68 -9.99
C ILE A 82 -14.10 6.35 -8.64
N ASN A 83 -13.58 5.82 -7.53
CA ASN A 83 -13.73 6.40 -6.20
C ASN A 83 -12.35 6.56 -5.58
N PHE A 84 -11.85 7.79 -5.56
CA PHE A 84 -10.49 8.06 -5.13
C PHE A 84 -10.27 9.50 -4.67
N ILE A 85 -9.17 9.71 -3.96
CA ILE A 85 -8.61 11.02 -3.65
C ILE A 85 -7.17 11.03 -4.16
N ALA A 86 -6.86 11.95 -5.07
CA ALA A 86 -5.51 12.11 -5.58
C ALA A 86 -4.92 13.46 -5.18
N CYS A 87 -3.61 13.48 -5.00
CA CYS A 87 -2.80 14.68 -4.76
C CYS A 87 -1.52 14.59 -5.60
N ASP A 88 -1.18 15.67 -6.33
CA ASP A 88 0.03 15.76 -7.14
C ASP A 88 0.96 16.91 -6.72
N SER A 89 0.91 17.31 -5.46
CA SER A 89 1.59 18.45 -4.84
C SER A 89 1.02 19.84 -5.19
N VAL A 90 0.40 19.99 -6.34
CA VAL A 90 -0.19 21.26 -6.81
C VAL A 90 -1.70 21.17 -6.77
N ASN A 91 -2.24 20.09 -7.35
CA ASN A 91 -3.68 19.86 -7.50
C ASN A 91 -4.14 18.66 -6.70
N GLY A 92 -5.36 18.71 -6.25
CA GLY A 92 -6.08 17.60 -5.64
C GLY A 92 -7.32 17.24 -6.45
N VAL A 93 -7.60 15.96 -6.53
CA VAL A 93 -8.84 15.43 -7.12
C VAL A 93 -9.56 14.61 -6.08
N ILE A 94 -10.86 14.87 -5.92
CA ILE A 94 -11.74 14.07 -5.07
C ILE A 94 -12.88 13.58 -5.95
N GLN A 95 -12.99 12.27 -6.12
CA GLN A 95 -14.00 11.69 -7.00
C GLN A 95 -14.86 10.67 -6.28
N ILE A 96 -16.15 10.76 -6.54
CA ILE A 96 -17.15 9.75 -6.23
C ILE A 96 -17.73 9.31 -7.57
N GLY A 97 -17.82 8.02 -7.78
CA GLY A 97 -18.42 7.42 -8.96
C GLY A 97 -19.38 6.28 -8.60
N SER A 98 -20.21 5.91 -9.54
CA SER A 98 -21.13 4.78 -9.42
C SER A 98 -21.18 4.02 -10.74
N ASP A 99 -21.08 2.71 -10.67
CA ASP A 99 -21.21 1.83 -11.83
C ASP A 99 -22.68 1.65 -12.29
N LEU A 100 -23.63 2.22 -11.53
CA LEU A 100 -25.07 2.01 -11.79
C LEU A 100 -25.67 2.97 -12.80
N TYR A 101 -25.07 4.15 -12.98
CA TYR A 101 -25.56 5.16 -13.94
C TYR A 101 -24.43 6.10 -14.37
N ILE A 102 -24.63 6.77 -15.51
CA ILE A 102 -23.72 7.81 -16.01
C ILE A 102 -24.18 9.15 -15.43
N GLY A 103 -23.42 9.71 -14.49
CA GLY A 103 -23.69 11.03 -13.93
C GLY A 103 -23.07 12.16 -14.75
N GLY A 104 -23.20 13.39 -14.26
CA GLY A 104 -22.67 14.58 -14.95
C GLY A 104 -21.15 14.57 -15.17
N ASN A 105 -20.40 13.86 -14.32
CA ASN A 105 -18.95 13.67 -14.48
C ASN A 105 -18.56 12.49 -15.41
N GLY A 106 -19.53 11.80 -16.01
CA GLY A 106 -19.31 10.64 -16.88
C GLY A 106 -19.00 9.33 -16.15
N VAL A 107 -18.94 9.34 -14.81
CA VAL A 107 -18.67 8.17 -13.96
C VAL A 107 -19.69 8.02 -12.83
N GLY A 108 -20.88 8.55 -13.02
CA GLY A 108 -22.01 8.35 -12.11
C GLY A 108 -21.95 9.11 -10.80
N GLY A 109 -21.27 10.26 -10.75
CA GLY A 109 -21.13 11.00 -9.50
C GLY A 109 -20.58 12.42 -9.66
N VAL A 110 -19.63 12.79 -8.81
CA VAL A 110 -19.02 14.12 -8.77
C VAL A 110 -17.50 13.98 -8.76
N THR A 111 -16.85 14.81 -9.58
CA THR A 111 -15.40 15.00 -9.59
C THR A 111 -15.10 16.44 -9.23
N VAL A 112 -14.37 16.61 -8.14
CA VAL A 112 -13.84 17.89 -7.67
C VAL A 112 -12.37 17.93 -7.99
N GLU A 113 -11.90 18.98 -8.63
CA GLU A 113 -10.50 19.21 -8.93
C GLU A 113 -10.13 20.66 -8.64
N GLY A 114 -8.94 20.87 -8.10
CA GLY A 114 -8.44 22.22 -7.83
C GLY A 114 -7.15 22.25 -7.05
N PRO A 115 -6.60 23.44 -6.80
CA PRO A 115 -5.34 23.59 -6.08
C PRO A 115 -5.42 23.04 -4.66
N VAL A 116 -4.33 22.36 -4.28
CA VAL A 116 -4.10 21.89 -2.90
C VAL A 116 -3.53 23.06 -2.09
N THR A 117 -4.10 23.27 -0.92
CA THR A 117 -3.66 24.30 0.01
C THR A 117 -3.59 23.74 1.44
N ASN A 118 -2.83 24.39 2.31
CA ASN A 118 -2.72 24.03 3.73
C ASN A 118 -2.33 22.56 3.98
N TYR A 119 -1.52 21.99 3.10
CA TYR A 119 -1.03 20.62 3.29
C TYR A 119 -0.17 20.53 4.54
N LYS A 120 -0.52 19.58 5.41
CA LYS A 120 0.21 19.28 6.64
C LYS A 120 0.22 17.79 6.84
N TYR A 121 1.32 17.27 7.36
CA TYR A 121 1.41 15.89 7.81
C TYR A 121 2.19 15.78 9.12
N SER A 122 1.96 14.71 9.83
CA SER A 122 2.71 14.31 11.02
C SER A 122 2.80 12.80 11.08
N LEU A 123 3.93 12.27 11.55
CA LEU A 123 4.14 10.85 11.77
C LEU A 123 4.04 10.53 13.27
N ASN A 124 3.18 9.59 13.62
CA ASN A 124 3.22 8.94 14.91
C ASN A 124 4.18 7.74 14.82
N GLU A 125 5.45 7.94 15.20
CA GLU A 125 6.50 6.91 15.10
C GLU A 125 6.17 5.62 15.85
N LYS A 126 5.50 5.73 17.01
CA LYS A 126 5.13 4.55 17.82
C LYS A 126 4.14 3.64 17.13
N LYS A 127 3.27 4.20 16.30
CA LYS A 127 2.21 3.47 15.58
C LYS A 127 2.51 3.28 14.10
N GLY A 128 3.51 3.99 13.55
CA GLY A 128 3.78 4.02 12.11
C GLY A 128 2.62 4.62 11.30
N ILE A 129 1.90 5.61 11.87
CA ILE A 129 0.72 6.19 11.23
C ILE A 129 1.01 7.64 10.87
N TYR A 130 0.82 7.98 9.60
CA TYR A 130 0.81 9.36 9.13
C TYR A 130 -0.59 9.94 9.28
N SER A 131 -0.66 11.15 9.86
CA SER A 131 -1.86 11.99 9.82
C SER A 131 -1.63 13.09 8.79
N VAL A 132 -2.47 13.15 7.77
CA VAL A 132 -2.37 14.10 6.66
C VAL A 132 -3.62 14.96 6.62
N SER A 133 -3.46 16.26 6.35
CA SER A 133 -4.58 17.16 6.13
C SER A 133 -4.27 18.17 5.04
N PHE A 134 -5.23 18.48 4.20
CA PHE A 134 -5.14 19.50 3.15
C PHE A 134 -6.52 19.96 2.70
N ASN A 135 -6.55 21.07 1.95
CA ASN A 135 -7.77 21.60 1.36
C ASN A 135 -7.68 21.54 -0.16
N VAL A 136 -8.78 21.23 -0.81
CA VAL A 136 -8.97 21.36 -2.27
C VAL A 136 -10.03 22.41 -2.54
N ARG A 137 -9.74 23.36 -3.40
CA ARG A 137 -10.69 24.41 -3.80
C ARG A 137 -11.07 24.23 -5.26
N SER A 138 -12.36 24.20 -5.52
CA SER A 138 -12.91 24.14 -6.87
C SER A 138 -14.03 25.15 -7.07
N THR A 139 -14.60 25.22 -8.27
CA THR A 139 -15.80 26.00 -8.55
C THR A 139 -17.01 25.55 -7.76
N LEU A 140 -17.06 24.27 -7.33
CA LEU A 140 -18.13 23.70 -6.52
C LEU A 140 -18.00 24.00 -5.02
N GLY A 141 -16.85 24.52 -4.56
CA GLY A 141 -16.62 24.87 -3.17
C GLY A 141 -15.23 24.49 -2.65
N ALA A 142 -15.08 24.59 -1.33
CA ALA A 142 -13.88 24.18 -0.61
C ALA A 142 -14.12 22.84 0.10
N TYR A 143 -13.14 21.97 0.03
CA TYR A 143 -13.17 20.62 0.60
C TYR A 143 -11.98 20.43 1.51
N ASP A 144 -12.25 20.01 2.74
CA ASP A 144 -11.23 19.66 3.73
C ASP A 144 -11.04 18.16 3.73
N VAL A 145 -9.82 17.72 3.52
CA VAL A 145 -9.42 16.31 3.55
C VAL A 145 -8.57 16.07 4.80
N ARG A 146 -8.96 15.09 5.60
CA ARG A 146 -8.17 14.56 6.71
C ARG A 146 -8.00 13.08 6.53
N MET A 147 -6.75 12.60 6.60
CA MET A 147 -6.44 11.21 6.28
C MET A 147 -5.48 10.63 7.30
N SER A 148 -5.70 9.36 7.64
CA SER A 148 -4.77 8.51 8.36
C SER A 148 -4.21 7.48 7.40
N VAL A 149 -2.89 7.38 7.31
CA VAL A 149 -2.20 6.43 6.44
C VAL A 149 -1.32 5.52 7.29
N TYR A 150 -1.50 4.23 7.15
CA TYR A 150 -0.77 3.20 7.86
C TYR A 150 0.45 2.76 7.04
N GLY A 151 1.49 2.27 7.70
CA GLY A 151 2.74 1.88 7.05
C GLY A 151 2.58 0.80 5.97
N GLU A 152 1.57 -0.07 6.08
CA GLU A 152 1.23 -1.06 5.06
C GLU A 152 0.52 -0.49 3.82
N GLY A 153 0.27 0.83 3.80
CA GLY A 153 -0.39 1.52 2.69
C GLY A 153 -1.92 1.64 2.83
N ARG A 154 -2.54 1.00 3.83
CA ARG A 154 -3.96 1.25 4.11
C ARG A 154 -4.16 2.71 4.47
N ALA A 155 -5.26 3.30 4.00
CA ALA A 155 -5.59 4.68 4.30
C ALA A 155 -7.08 4.89 4.51
N GLU A 156 -7.40 5.79 5.43
CA GLU A 156 -8.75 6.24 5.72
C GLU A 156 -8.78 7.77 5.63
N ALA A 157 -9.61 8.30 4.75
CA ALA A 157 -9.76 9.73 4.58
C ALA A 157 -11.19 10.17 4.88
N THR A 158 -11.32 11.33 5.50
CA THR A 158 -12.61 12.02 5.69
C THR A 158 -12.60 13.30 4.90
N VAL A 159 -13.60 13.48 4.05
CA VAL A 159 -13.84 14.68 3.28
C VAL A 159 -15.04 15.41 3.86
N THR A 160 -14.86 16.68 4.13
CA THR A 160 -15.93 17.62 4.52
C THR A 160 -15.91 18.83 3.59
N SER A 161 -17.06 19.47 3.41
CA SER A 161 -17.19 20.68 2.59
C SER A 161 -18.02 21.71 3.29
N ASN A 162 -18.20 22.88 2.66
CA ASN A 162 -19.11 23.92 3.16
C ASN A 162 -20.58 23.48 3.18
N TRP A 163 -20.91 22.36 2.52
CA TRP A 163 -22.24 21.76 2.54
C TRP A 163 -22.34 20.79 3.73
N PRO A 164 -23.52 20.68 4.37
CA PRO A 164 -23.69 19.72 5.45
C PRO A 164 -23.45 18.29 4.96
N GLY A 165 -22.46 17.63 5.55
CA GLY A 165 -22.14 16.25 5.21
C GLY A 165 -20.67 15.93 5.40
N ARG A 166 -20.42 14.64 5.58
CA ARG A 166 -19.10 14.04 5.69
C ARG A 166 -19.10 12.75 4.90
N LEU A 167 -18.07 12.53 4.13
CA LEU A 167 -17.86 11.28 3.44
C LEU A 167 -16.49 10.72 3.82
N SER A 168 -16.45 9.46 4.22
CA SER A 168 -15.21 8.76 4.53
C SER A 168 -14.88 7.77 3.41
N TYR A 169 -13.62 7.75 3.02
CA TYR A 169 -13.02 6.86 2.03
C TYR A 169 -12.11 5.90 2.78
N SER A 170 -12.22 4.60 2.51
CA SER A 170 -11.30 3.60 3.06
C SER A 170 -10.75 2.75 1.93
N GLY A 171 -9.44 2.57 1.88
CA GLY A 171 -8.75 1.85 0.81
C GLY A 171 -7.25 1.86 0.97
N TYR A 172 -6.53 1.98 -0.14
CA TYR A 172 -5.07 1.95 -0.16
C TYR A 172 -4.47 3.18 -0.82
N LEU A 173 -3.37 3.64 -0.24
CA LEU A 173 -2.55 4.70 -0.82
C LEU A 173 -1.56 4.07 -1.81
N VAL A 174 -1.59 4.54 -3.04
CA VAL A 174 -0.71 4.06 -4.12
C VAL A 174 0.00 5.22 -4.81
N GLN A 175 1.11 4.92 -5.46
CA GLN A 175 1.78 5.89 -6.32
C GLN A 175 0.93 6.20 -7.54
N PRO A 176 0.90 7.45 -8.05
CA PRO A 176 0.16 7.79 -9.27
C PRO A 176 0.55 6.94 -10.48
N SER A 177 1.83 6.56 -10.60
CA SER A 177 2.33 5.71 -11.69
C SER A 177 1.79 4.27 -11.64
N SER A 178 1.35 3.80 -10.48
CA SER A 178 0.80 2.46 -10.26
C SER A 178 -0.72 2.45 -10.18
N SER A 179 -1.32 3.64 -10.12
CA SER A 179 -2.77 3.81 -9.99
C SER A 179 -3.50 3.50 -11.29
N LYS A 180 -4.67 2.88 -11.16
CA LYS A 180 -5.56 2.53 -12.27
C LYS A 180 -6.84 3.38 -12.29
N VAL A 181 -6.85 4.48 -11.56
CA VAL A 181 -8.04 5.33 -11.46
C VAL A 181 -8.35 6.02 -12.78
N TYR A 182 -9.62 6.18 -13.04
CA TYR A 182 -10.15 6.93 -14.17
C TYR A 182 -10.80 8.22 -13.66
N LYS A 183 -10.25 9.36 -14.05
CA LYS A 183 -10.80 10.67 -13.71
C LYS A 183 -11.91 11.03 -14.70
N GLY A 184 -13.12 11.21 -14.17
CA GLY A 184 -14.23 11.79 -14.92
C GLY A 184 -14.07 13.29 -15.13
N MET A 185 -15.05 13.90 -15.80
CA MET A 185 -15.07 15.35 -15.99
C MET A 185 -15.17 16.07 -14.64
N SER A 186 -14.31 17.06 -14.44
CA SER A 186 -14.33 17.92 -13.24
C SER A 186 -15.21 19.16 -13.50
N PHE A 187 -15.79 19.68 -12.44
CA PHE A 187 -16.61 20.89 -12.43
C PHE A 187 -15.89 22.04 -11.75
#